data_59f06d2c91e9356d924490060acace70
#
_entry.id   59f06d2c91e9356d924490060acace70
#
_cell.length_a   1.000
_cell.length_b   1.000
_cell.length_c   1.000
_cell.angle_alpha   90.00
_cell.angle_beta   90.00
_cell.angle_gamma   90.00
#
_symmetry.space_group_name_H-M   'P 1'
#
loop_
_entity.id
_entity.type
_entity.pdbx_description
1 polymer ?
#
loop_
_entity_poly.entity_id
_entity_poly.type
_entity_poly.pdbx_seq_one_letter_code
_entity_poly.pdbx_strand_id
1 'polypeptide(L)'
;MAVHGVSRSTRDLDLFTVLADVLNPQTWQGLQDAGVKVRIERGDSQDPLAGVVRVSAPREHPIDVVVGQSSWQAQIFPRSRPAAIEGVAVPVASAADLILLKLYAGGPQDAWDIEQLLAGPGGATLIGEVEATLEALPAECRRLWQRIRGSEPPAA
;
A
#
# COMPACT_ATOMS: atom_id res chain seq x y z
N MET A 1 0.88 6.81 -4.68
CA MET A 1 -0.11 7.75 -5.30
C MET A 1 0.54 8.61 -6.37
N ALA A 2 1.56 9.40 -6.09
CA ALA A 2 2.20 10.29 -7.09
C ALA A 2 2.70 9.57 -8.34
N VAL A 3 3.30 8.38 -8.20
CA VAL A 3 3.76 7.55 -9.33
C VAL A 3 2.61 7.14 -10.27
N HIS A 4 1.37 7.06 -9.75
CA HIS A 4 0.17 6.74 -10.51
C HIS A 4 -0.64 7.97 -10.95
N GLY A 5 -0.02 9.17 -10.96
CA GLY A 5 -0.63 10.37 -11.48
C GLY A 5 -1.64 11.07 -10.55
N VAL A 6 -1.84 10.57 -9.34
CA VAL A 6 -2.69 11.24 -8.35
C VAL A 6 -1.85 12.28 -7.60
N SER A 7 -2.12 13.55 -7.87
CA SER A 7 -1.43 14.69 -7.25
C SER A 7 -1.88 14.85 -5.79
N ARG A 8 -1.20 14.16 -4.91
CA ARG A 8 -1.30 14.35 -3.47
C ARG A 8 0.11 14.48 -2.90
N SER A 9 0.35 15.55 -2.18
CA SER A 9 1.61 15.71 -1.42
C SER A 9 1.60 14.76 -0.23
N THR A 10 2.08 13.53 -0.44
CA THR A 10 2.46 12.66 0.68
C THR A 10 3.93 12.94 1.00
N ARG A 11 4.20 13.28 2.24
CA ARG A 11 5.57 13.45 2.76
C ARG A 11 6.14 12.13 3.26
N ASP A 12 5.31 11.10 3.34
CA ASP A 12 5.65 9.80 3.88
C ASP A 12 5.89 8.82 2.73
N LEU A 13 6.91 8.00 2.85
CA LEU A 13 7.22 6.90 1.96
C LEU A 13 6.74 5.61 2.62
N ASP A 14 5.77 4.94 1.99
CA ASP A 14 5.28 3.65 2.42
C ASP A 14 5.98 2.55 1.62
N LEU A 15 6.69 1.67 2.31
CA LEU A 15 7.24 0.44 1.78
C LEU A 15 6.36 -0.73 2.19
N PHE A 16 6.22 -1.71 1.32
CA PHE A 16 5.43 -2.90 1.58
C PHE A 16 6.28 -4.17 1.51
N THR A 17 6.10 -5.10 2.45
CA THR A 17 6.77 -6.40 2.46
C THR A 17 5.85 -7.48 3.06
N VAL A 18 6.18 -8.76 2.81
CA VAL A 18 5.59 -9.92 3.50
C VAL A 18 6.64 -10.69 4.30
N LEU A 19 7.85 -10.12 4.47
CA LEU A 19 8.93 -10.72 5.23
C LEU A 19 8.73 -10.43 6.72
N ALA A 20 8.34 -11.44 7.49
CA ALA A 20 8.10 -11.32 8.93
C ALA A 20 9.34 -10.89 9.74
N ASP A 21 10.55 -11.21 9.24
CA ASP A 21 11.82 -10.84 9.89
C ASP A 21 12.00 -9.33 10.03
N VAL A 22 11.31 -8.53 9.22
CA VAL A 22 11.29 -7.07 9.34
C VAL A 22 10.72 -6.61 10.69
N LEU A 23 9.85 -7.43 11.32
CA LEU A 23 9.32 -7.15 12.66
C LEU A 23 10.28 -7.56 13.79
N ASN A 24 11.44 -8.14 13.47
CA ASN A 24 12.46 -8.44 14.47
C ASN A 24 13.32 -7.20 14.73
N PRO A 25 13.43 -6.70 15.98
CA PRO A 25 14.27 -5.55 16.33
C PRO A 25 15.73 -5.69 15.87
N GLN A 26 16.28 -6.91 15.88
CA GLN A 26 17.65 -7.19 15.46
C GLN A 26 17.91 -6.85 13.99
N THR A 27 16.90 -6.94 13.13
CA THR A 27 16.99 -6.55 11.71
C THR A 27 17.40 -5.08 11.54
N TRP A 28 17.08 -4.22 12.52
CA TRP A 28 17.27 -2.78 12.47
C TRP A 28 18.43 -2.29 13.32
N GLN A 29 19.18 -3.19 14.00
CA GLN A 29 20.21 -2.82 14.95
C GLN A 29 21.24 -1.86 14.34
N GLY A 30 21.70 -2.14 13.11
CA GLY A 30 22.68 -1.28 12.43
C GLY A 30 22.19 0.15 12.18
N LEU A 31 20.88 0.34 11.90
CA LEU A 31 20.31 1.68 11.77
C LEU A 31 20.16 2.37 13.11
N GLN A 32 19.79 1.64 14.16
CA GLN A 32 19.67 2.19 15.52
C GLN A 32 21.03 2.62 16.06
N ASP A 33 22.09 1.85 15.82
CA ASP A 33 23.46 2.18 16.16
C ASP A 33 23.96 3.44 15.43
N ALA A 34 23.45 3.70 14.22
CA ALA A 34 23.67 4.92 13.45
C ALA A 34 22.79 6.11 13.89
N GLY A 35 21.99 5.98 14.95
CA GLY A 35 21.16 7.03 15.50
C GLY A 35 19.77 7.19 14.86
N VAL A 36 19.36 6.24 14.00
CA VAL A 36 18.02 6.19 13.42
C VAL A 36 17.04 5.63 14.44
N LYS A 37 15.88 6.26 14.60
CA LYS A 37 14.80 5.75 15.46
C LYS A 37 13.98 4.74 14.70
N VAL A 38 13.82 3.55 15.28
CA VAL A 38 12.98 2.48 14.74
C VAL A 38 11.91 2.11 15.75
N ARG A 39 10.66 2.19 15.35
CA ARG A 39 9.50 1.78 16.14
C ARG A 39 8.79 0.65 15.44
N ILE A 40 8.56 -0.44 16.14
CA ILE A 40 7.90 -1.63 15.61
C ILE A 40 6.55 -1.79 16.32
N GLU A 41 5.48 -1.78 15.54
CA GLU A 41 4.13 -2.06 15.98
C GLU A 41 3.71 -3.38 15.36
N ARG A 42 3.33 -4.35 16.21
CA ARG A 42 2.87 -5.67 15.75
C ARG A 42 1.35 -5.69 15.75
N GLY A 43 0.80 -6.18 14.66
CA GLY A 43 -0.60 -6.54 14.60
C GLY A 43 -0.90 -7.82 15.39
N ASP A 44 -2.14 -8.03 15.72
CA ASP A 44 -2.63 -9.28 16.29
C ASP A 44 -3.26 -10.19 15.21
N SER A 45 -3.89 -11.29 15.63
CA SER A 45 -4.51 -12.24 14.70
C SER A 45 -5.76 -11.71 14.00
N GLN A 46 -6.31 -10.58 14.44
CA GLN A 46 -7.48 -9.93 13.84
C GLN A 46 -7.07 -8.74 12.94
N ASP A 47 -5.83 -8.28 13.07
CA ASP A 47 -5.33 -7.18 12.26
C ASP A 47 -5.11 -7.62 10.80
N PRO A 48 -5.39 -6.75 9.83
CA PRO A 48 -5.12 -7.02 8.42
C PRO A 48 -3.62 -7.10 8.09
N LEU A 49 -2.76 -6.56 8.96
CA LEU A 49 -1.32 -6.49 8.81
C LEU A 49 -0.61 -7.25 9.92
N ALA A 50 0.52 -7.87 9.61
CA ALA A 50 1.41 -8.44 10.61
C ALA A 50 2.07 -7.36 11.49
N GLY A 51 2.20 -6.15 10.97
CA GLY A 51 2.71 -5.00 11.71
C GLY A 51 3.19 -3.87 10.80
N VAL A 52 3.70 -2.82 11.44
CA VAL A 52 4.31 -1.67 10.78
C VAL A 52 5.61 -1.31 11.49
N VAL A 53 6.65 -1.04 10.72
CA VAL A 53 7.92 -0.53 11.23
C VAL A 53 8.10 0.90 10.75
N ARG A 54 8.08 1.85 11.68
CA ARG A 54 8.37 3.25 11.39
C ARG A 54 9.85 3.55 11.61
N VAL A 55 10.51 4.00 10.56
CA VAL A 55 11.91 4.39 10.54
C VAL A 55 11.99 5.91 10.41
N SER A 56 12.69 6.57 11.34
CA SER A 56 12.78 8.03 11.38
C SER A 56 14.23 8.47 11.62
N ALA A 57 14.78 9.23 10.69
CA ALA A 57 16.10 9.87 10.84
C ALA A 57 15.93 11.38 11.07
N PRO A 58 16.88 12.04 11.77
CA PRO A 58 16.84 13.48 11.97
C PRO A 58 16.82 14.22 10.63
N ARG A 59 15.86 15.15 10.47
CA ARG A 59 15.69 16.00 9.28
C ARG A 59 15.21 15.28 8.01
N GLU A 60 14.92 13.99 8.10
CA GLU A 60 14.35 13.19 7.00
C GLU A 60 12.87 12.91 7.24
N HIS A 61 12.16 12.63 6.17
CA HIS A 61 10.78 12.16 6.27
C HIS A 61 10.75 10.72 6.79
N PRO A 62 9.78 10.38 7.64
CA PRO A 62 9.65 9.00 8.12
C PRO A 62 9.31 8.06 6.97
N ILE A 63 9.78 6.82 7.12
CA ILE A 63 9.46 5.71 6.22
C ILE A 63 8.66 4.70 7.03
N ASP A 64 7.48 4.33 6.53
CA ASP A 64 6.70 3.24 7.09
C ASP A 64 6.90 1.98 6.26
N VAL A 65 7.33 0.91 6.93
CA VAL A 65 7.44 -0.42 6.33
C VAL A 65 6.24 -1.24 6.80
N VAL A 66 5.28 -1.40 5.94
CA VAL A 66 4.03 -2.13 6.18
C VAL A 66 4.28 -3.62 5.91
N VAL A 67 3.98 -4.48 6.87
CA VAL A 67 4.20 -5.91 6.79
C VAL A 67 2.86 -6.63 6.61
N GLY A 68 2.66 -7.18 5.42
CA GLY A 68 1.48 -7.98 5.10
C GLY A 68 1.58 -9.40 5.66
N GLN A 69 0.43 -10.04 5.83
CA GLN A 69 0.36 -11.44 6.31
C GLN A 69 -0.56 -12.33 5.48
N SER A 70 -1.29 -11.75 4.53
CA SER A 70 -2.22 -12.50 3.69
C SER A 70 -1.52 -13.04 2.43
N SER A 71 -1.90 -14.25 2.02
CA SER A 71 -1.27 -14.94 0.87
C SER A 71 -1.42 -14.18 -0.46
N TRP A 72 -2.53 -13.47 -0.67
CA TRP A 72 -2.74 -12.66 -1.89
C TRP A 72 -1.73 -11.51 -2.01
N GLN A 73 -1.25 -11.00 -0.88
CA GLN A 73 -0.31 -9.87 -0.83
C GLN A 73 1.07 -10.22 -1.42
N ALA A 74 1.46 -11.49 -1.36
CA ALA A 74 2.70 -11.95 -1.98
C ALA A 74 2.67 -11.84 -3.53
N GLN A 75 1.48 -11.83 -4.13
CA GLN A 75 1.32 -11.70 -5.58
C GLN A 75 1.55 -10.26 -6.09
N ILE A 76 1.69 -9.28 -5.21
CA ILE A 76 1.99 -7.89 -5.56
C ILE A 76 3.40 -7.78 -6.15
N PHE A 77 4.37 -8.50 -5.57
CA PHE A 77 5.78 -8.37 -5.95
C PHE A 77 6.07 -8.72 -7.42
N PRO A 78 5.61 -9.84 -7.98
CA PRO A 78 5.86 -10.15 -9.39
C PRO A 78 5.15 -9.18 -10.35
N ARG A 79 4.14 -8.43 -9.90
CA ARG A 79 3.43 -7.43 -10.71
C ARG A 79 4.00 -6.02 -10.56
N SER A 80 4.93 -5.80 -9.63
CA SER A 80 5.57 -4.50 -9.43
C SER A 80 6.33 -4.04 -10.68
N ARG A 81 6.45 -2.73 -10.85
CA ARG A 81 7.18 -2.13 -11.97
C ARG A 81 8.25 -1.17 -11.43
N PRO A 82 9.44 -1.13 -12.04
CA PRO A 82 10.46 -0.19 -11.63
C PRO A 82 10.00 1.25 -11.92
N ALA A 83 10.18 2.13 -10.94
CA ALA A 83 10.04 3.56 -11.11
C ALA A 83 11.23 4.27 -10.47
N ALA A 84 11.62 5.41 -11.01
CA ALA A 84 12.69 6.22 -10.44
C ALA A 84 12.11 7.15 -9.36
N ILE A 85 12.60 7.02 -8.14
CA ILE A 85 12.31 7.92 -7.03
C ILE A 85 13.65 8.54 -6.62
N GLU A 86 13.78 9.86 -6.77
CA GLU A 86 15.03 10.60 -6.48
C GLU A 86 16.27 10.00 -7.16
N GLY A 87 16.11 9.50 -8.40
CA GLY A 87 17.19 8.88 -9.17
C GLY A 87 17.50 7.41 -8.82
N VAL A 88 16.81 6.83 -7.86
CA VAL A 88 16.94 5.41 -7.50
C VAL A 88 15.79 4.62 -8.12
N ALA A 89 16.12 3.53 -8.82
CA ALA A 89 15.11 2.61 -9.34
C ALA A 89 14.58 1.73 -8.20
N VAL A 90 13.29 1.84 -7.94
CA VAL A 90 12.60 1.03 -6.91
C VAL A 90 11.41 0.29 -7.52
N PRO A 91 11.09 -0.93 -7.05
CA PRO A 91 9.89 -1.62 -7.46
C PRO A 91 8.66 -0.92 -6.85
N VAL A 92 7.72 -0.53 -7.69
CA VAL A 92 6.47 0.12 -7.27
C VAL A 92 5.30 -0.80 -7.58
N ALA A 93 4.38 -0.96 -6.63
CA ALA A 93 3.15 -1.71 -6.81
C ALA A 93 2.33 -1.16 -7.98
N SER A 94 1.65 -2.01 -8.72
CA SER A 94 0.73 -1.57 -9.76
C SER A 94 -0.40 -0.73 -9.18
N ALA A 95 -1.07 0.08 -10.00
CA ALA A 95 -2.21 0.86 -9.54
C ALA A 95 -3.36 -0.05 -9.03
N ALA A 96 -3.57 -1.20 -9.68
CA ALA A 96 -4.55 -2.19 -9.23
C ALA A 96 -4.17 -2.78 -7.87
N ASP A 97 -2.90 -3.16 -7.65
CA ASP A 97 -2.43 -3.66 -6.37
C ASP A 97 -2.52 -2.60 -5.26
N LEU A 98 -2.25 -1.34 -5.59
CA LEU A 98 -2.43 -0.22 -4.66
C LEU A 98 -3.90 -0.08 -4.25
N ILE A 99 -4.84 -0.22 -5.19
CA ILE A 99 -6.29 -0.24 -4.89
C ILE A 99 -6.63 -1.40 -3.94
N LEU A 100 -6.13 -2.60 -4.22
CA LEU A 100 -6.38 -3.77 -3.35
C LEU A 100 -5.85 -3.56 -1.93
N LEU A 101 -4.65 -2.98 -1.77
CA LEU A 101 -4.09 -2.64 -0.46
C LEU A 101 -4.95 -1.59 0.27
N LYS A 102 -5.44 -0.59 -0.45
CA LYS A 102 -6.32 0.45 0.09
C LYS A 102 -7.71 -0.08 0.48
N LEU A 103 -8.28 -0.98 -0.31
CA LEU A 103 -9.51 -1.68 0.06
C LEU A 103 -9.32 -2.50 1.34
N TYR A 104 -8.15 -3.08 1.50
CA TYR A 104 -7.81 -3.90 2.67
C TYR A 104 -7.58 -3.03 3.92
N ALA A 105 -6.97 -1.85 3.78
CA ALA A 105 -6.83 -0.87 4.87
C ALA A 105 -8.18 -0.24 5.27
N GLY A 106 -9.05 0.04 4.31
CA GLY A 106 -10.46 0.37 4.52
C GLY A 106 -10.74 1.74 5.15
N GLY A 107 -9.76 2.65 5.21
CA GLY A 107 -9.94 3.98 5.75
C GLY A 107 -10.73 4.92 4.83
N PRO A 108 -11.34 6.00 5.38
CA PRO A 108 -12.06 7.00 4.56
C PRO A 108 -11.16 7.66 3.50
N GLN A 109 -9.90 7.91 3.84
CA GLN A 109 -8.90 8.45 2.93
C GLN A 109 -8.59 7.47 1.80
N ASP A 110 -8.56 6.16 2.10
CA ASP A 110 -8.29 5.13 1.11
C ASP A 110 -9.41 5.03 0.07
N ALA A 111 -10.67 5.17 0.48
CA ALA A 111 -11.80 5.21 -0.43
C ALA A 111 -11.67 6.37 -1.43
N TRP A 112 -11.37 7.58 -0.94
CA TRP A 112 -11.14 8.73 -1.82
C TRP A 112 -9.95 8.52 -2.76
N ASP A 113 -8.84 7.98 -2.28
CA ASP A 113 -7.66 7.67 -3.09
C ASP A 113 -8.00 6.68 -4.22
N ILE A 114 -8.84 5.68 -3.94
CA ILE A 114 -9.32 4.72 -4.94
C ILE A 114 -10.14 5.43 -6.03
N GLU A 115 -11.08 6.30 -5.63
CA GLU A 115 -11.88 7.08 -6.57
C GLU A 115 -10.98 7.92 -7.51
N GLN A 116 -9.93 8.56 -6.97
CA GLN A 116 -8.98 9.33 -7.77
C GLN A 116 -8.20 8.45 -8.77
N LEU A 117 -7.80 7.24 -8.36
CA LEU A 117 -7.12 6.30 -9.27
C LEU A 117 -8.05 5.85 -10.40
N LEU A 118 -9.31 5.58 -10.09
CA LEU A 118 -10.32 5.17 -11.08
C LEU A 118 -10.73 6.30 -12.04
N ALA A 119 -10.74 7.54 -11.56
CA ALA A 119 -11.03 8.71 -12.39
C ALA A 119 -9.88 9.08 -13.34
N GLY A 120 -8.69 8.51 -13.14
CA GLY A 120 -7.52 8.75 -13.97
C GLY A 120 -7.55 8.00 -15.30
N PRO A 121 -6.58 8.29 -16.19
CA PRO A 121 -6.41 7.55 -17.44
C PRO A 121 -6.23 6.05 -17.18
N GLY A 122 -7.03 5.21 -17.84
CA GLY A 122 -6.97 3.75 -17.68
C GLY A 122 -7.86 3.18 -16.57
N GLY A 123 -8.72 3.98 -15.93
CA GLY A 123 -9.62 3.53 -14.86
C GLY A 123 -10.44 2.29 -15.23
N ALA A 124 -10.98 2.21 -16.46
CA ALA A 124 -11.72 1.03 -16.92
C ALA A 124 -10.87 -0.25 -16.92
N THR A 125 -9.59 -0.17 -17.29
CA THR A 125 -8.67 -1.31 -17.24
C THR A 125 -8.38 -1.71 -15.79
N LEU A 126 -8.16 -0.71 -14.91
CA LEU A 126 -7.92 -0.95 -13.48
C LEU A 126 -9.06 -1.70 -12.81
N ILE A 127 -10.30 -1.42 -13.18
CA ILE A 127 -11.48 -2.13 -12.66
C ILE A 127 -11.35 -3.63 -12.90
N GLY A 128 -11.06 -4.04 -14.13
CA GLY A 128 -10.92 -5.45 -14.49
C GLY A 128 -9.74 -6.11 -13.76
N GLU A 129 -8.62 -5.41 -13.61
CA GLU A 129 -7.45 -5.91 -12.89
C GLU A 129 -7.72 -6.09 -11.38
N VAL A 130 -8.44 -5.15 -10.75
CA VAL A 130 -8.85 -5.26 -9.34
C VAL A 130 -9.81 -6.42 -9.15
N GLU A 131 -10.84 -6.52 -9.99
CA GLU A 131 -11.87 -7.56 -9.90
C GLU A 131 -11.29 -8.97 -10.06
N ALA A 132 -10.24 -9.14 -10.85
CA ALA A 132 -9.55 -10.42 -11.01
C ALA A 132 -8.93 -10.97 -9.71
N THR A 133 -8.63 -10.10 -8.75
CA THR A 133 -8.02 -10.49 -7.45
C THR A 133 -8.97 -10.30 -6.27
N LEU A 134 -10.06 -9.58 -6.46
CA LEU A 134 -10.97 -9.11 -5.39
C LEU A 134 -11.55 -10.27 -4.54
N GLU A 135 -11.77 -11.44 -5.14
CA GLU A 135 -12.30 -12.62 -4.44
C GLU A 135 -11.34 -13.16 -3.37
N ALA A 136 -10.04 -12.88 -3.48
CA ALA A 136 -9.05 -13.26 -2.48
C ALA A 136 -9.08 -12.37 -1.23
N LEU A 137 -9.79 -11.23 -1.29
CA LEU A 137 -9.91 -10.29 -0.18
C LEU A 137 -11.13 -10.62 0.71
N PRO A 138 -11.12 -10.17 1.98
CA PRO A 138 -12.27 -10.27 2.88
C PRO A 138 -13.56 -9.65 2.30
N ALA A 139 -14.70 -10.12 2.78
CA ALA A 139 -16.01 -9.66 2.31
C ALA A 139 -16.23 -8.14 2.50
N GLU A 140 -15.62 -7.56 3.54
CA GLU A 140 -15.64 -6.11 3.80
C GLU A 140 -15.04 -5.32 2.65
N CYS A 141 -13.91 -5.77 2.11
CA CYS A 141 -13.23 -5.14 0.97
C CYS A 141 -14.10 -5.18 -0.28
N ARG A 142 -14.76 -6.32 -0.53
CA ARG A 142 -15.70 -6.47 -1.65
C ARG A 142 -16.89 -5.53 -1.52
N ARG A 143 -17.46 -5.39 -0.29
CA ARG A 143 -18.54 -4.44 -0.03
C ARG A 143 -18.09 -2.98 -0.21
N LEU A 144 -16.88 -2.64 0.25
CA LEU A 144 -16.32 -1.31 0.02
C LEU A 144 -16.13 -1.02 -1.46
N TRP A 145 -15.59 -1.97 -2.21
CA TRP A 145 -15.44 -1.87 -3.67
C TRP A 145 -16.76 -1.61 -4.36
N GLN A 146 -17.80 -2.37 -4.02
CA GLN A 146 -19.13 -2.18 -4.60
C GLN A 146 -19.71 -0.80 -4.30
N ARG A 147 -19.50 -0.26 -3.09
CA ARG A 147 -19.93 1.11 -2.75
C ARG A 147 -19.22 2.16 -3.58
N ILE A 148 -17.89 2.06 -3.71
CA ILE A 148 -17.09 2.98 -4.52
C ILE A 148 -17.55 2.94 -5.97
N ARG A 149 -17.74 1.75 -6.54
CA ARG A 149 -18.22 1.56 -7.90
C ARG A 149 -19.66 2.06 -8.12
N GLY A 150 -20.52 1.92 -7.13
CA GLY A 150 -21.90 2.43 -7.17
C GLY A 150 -22.02 3.95 -6.99
N SER A 151 -20.99 4.60 -6.45
CA SER A 151 -20.91 6.06 -6.29
C SER A 151 -20.34 6.76 -7.53
N GLU A 152 -19.83 6.01 -8.51
CA GLU A 152 -19.30 6.57 -9.75
C GLU A 152 -20.44 7.17 -10.59
N PRO A 153 -20.35 8.44 -11.03
CA PRO A 153 -21.36 8.99 -11.95
C PRO A 153 -21.38 8.17 -13.24
N PRO A 154 -22.57 7.97 -13.86
CA PRO A 154 -22.66 7.23 -15.10
C PRO A 154 -21.72 7.88 -16.13
N ALA A 155 -20.93 7.03 -16.81
CA ALA A 155 -20.05 7.47 -17.89
C ALA A 155 -20.87 8.26 -18.93
N ALA A 156 -20.44 9.49 -19.18
CA ALA A 156 -21.05 10.38 -20.19
C ALA A 156 -20.74 9.88 -21.60
#